data_9eaf62c77ebda8e9f16c0e9f7e60f5a5
#
_entry.id   9eaf62c77ebda8e9f16c0e9f7e60f5a5
#
_cell.length_a   1.000
_cell.length_b   1.000
_cell.length_c   1.000
_cell.angle_alpha   90.00
_cell.angle_beta   90.00
_cell.angle_gamma   90.00
#
_symmetry.space_group_name_H-M   'P 1'
#
loop_
_entity.id
_entity.type
_entity.pdbx_description
1 polymer ?
#
loop_
_entity_poly.entity_id
_entity_poly.type
_entity_poly.pdbx_seq_one_letter_code
_entity_poly.pdbx_strand_id
1 'polypeptide(L)'
;SSFNHFSLANLRGAVPPECLGLLYSDGLYDPWCYANVFGARFLHPHFYALQQPNYMWLCHEAGVGVNVWTVDKNEDIRALAALGVDAVITNFPDRARRALERPYL
;
A
#
# COMPACT_ATOMS: atom_id res chain seq x y z
N SER A 1 -9.38 -3.01 4.89
CA SER A 1 -8.65 -1.82 5.36
C SER A 1 -9.62 -0.72 5.78
N SER A 2 -9.13 0.21 6.57
CA SER A 2 -9.96 1.30 7.08
C SER A 2 -9.08 2.48 7.51
N PHE A 3 -9.62 3.70 7.37
CA PHE A 3 -9.05 4.89 8.00
C PHE A 3 -9.22 4.83 9.53
N ASN A 4 -10.23 4.11 10.03
CA ASN A 4 -10.45 3.97 11.46
C ASN A 4 -9.60 2.82 12.01
N HIS A 5 -8.40 3.16 12.48
CA HIS A 5 -7.47 2.15 12.97
C HIS A 5 -7.94 1.53 14.28
N PHE A 6 -8.79 2.20 15.06
CA PHE A 6 -9.38 1.59 16.26
C PHE A 6 -10.29 0.43 15.90
N SER A 7 -11.07 0.56 14.81
CA SER A 7 -11.90 -0.55 14.34
C SER A 7 -11.06 -1.73 13.89
N LEU A 8 -9.92 -1.46 13.22
CA LEU A 8 -8.99 -2.51 12.83
C LEU A 8 -8.32 -3.16 14.04
N ALA A 9 -8.03 -2.38 15.07
CA ALA A 9 -7.43 -2.90 16.29
C ALA A 9 -8.32 -3.94 16.96
N ASN A 10 -9.63 -3.78 16.86
CA ASN A 10 -10.58 -4.74 17.43
C ASN A 10 -10.57 -6.07 16.69
N LEU A 11 -10.02 -6.13 15.47
CA LEU A 11 -9.92 -7.35 14.69
C LEU A 11 -8.59 -8.09 14.91
N ARG A 12 -7.64 -7.48 15.64
CA ARG A 12 -6.37 -8.15 15.92
C ARG A 12 -6.63 -9.41 16.73
N GLY A 13 -6.00 -10.51 16.29
CA GLY A 13 -6.23 -11.81 16.89
C GLY A 13 -7.46 -12.55 16.37
N ALA A 14 -8.44 -11.85 15.79
CA ALA A 14 -9.59 -12.47 15.16
C ALA A 14 -9.34 -12.81 13.69
N VAL A 15 -8.47 -12.01 13.02
CA VAL A 15 -8.06 -12.26 11.63
C VAL A 15 -6.53 -12.24 11.56
N PRO A 16 -5.93 -12.93 10.57
CA PRO A 16 -4.47 -12.93 10.41
C PRO A 16 -3.96 -11.53 10.04
N PRO A 17 -2.69 -11.21 10.38
CA PRO A 17 -2.09 -9.91 10.04
C PRO A 17 -2.14 -9.58 8.55
N GLU A 18 -2.04 -10.56 7.67
CA GLU A 18 -2.11 -10.37 6.22
C GLU A 18 -3.48 -9.91 5.74
N CYS A 19 -4.51 -10.01 6.59
CA CYS A 19 -5.84 -9.51 6.31
C CYS A 19 -6.04 -8.06 6.77
N LEU A 20 -5.06 -7.48 7.46
CA LEU A 20 -5.15 -6.12 8.00
C LEU A 20 -4.32 -5.17 7.16
N GLY A 21 -4.95 -4.14 6.64
CA GLY A 21 -4.32 -3.04 5.92
C GLY A 21 -4.71 -1.71 6.53
N LEU A 22 -3.71 -0.89 6.83
CA LEU A 22 -3.92 0.42 7.45
C LEU A 22 -4.07 1.48 6.36
N LEU A 23 -5.26 2.03 6.23
CA LEU A 23 -5.58 3.04 5.24
C LEU A 23 -5.27 4.42 5.80
N TYR A 24 -4.53 5.24 5.04
CA TYR A 24 -4.24 6.62 5.43
C TYR A 24 -3.92 7.47 4.20
N SER A 25 -4.15 8.79 4.33
CA SER A 25 -3.87 9.74 3.27
C SER A 25 -2.75 10.71 3.62
N ASP A 26 -2.66 11.09 4.89
CA ASP A 26 -1.61 11.99 5.37
C ASP A 26 -0.33 11.20 5.64
N GLY A 27 0.82 11.90 5.61
CA GLY A 27 2.09 11.25 5.90
C GLY A 27 2.14 10.77 7.35
N LEU A 28 2.61 9.54 7.53
CA LEU A 28 2.91 8.99 8.84
C LEU A 28 4.42 8.92 9.00
N TYR A 29 4.91 9.24 10.19
CA TYR A 29 6.32 9.08 10.49
C TYR A 29 6.61 7.60 10.74
N ASP A 30 7.58 7.04 10.01
CA ASP A 30 7.95 5.63 10.08
C ASP A 30 6.74 4.68 10.04
N PRO A 31 5.89 4.76 8.99
CA PRO A 31 4.65 3.98 8.95
C PRO A 31 4.88 2.46 9.02
N TRP A 32 6.03 1.97 8.52
CA TRP A 32 6.39 0.56 8.62
C TRP A 32 6.54 0.12 10.08
N CYS A 33 7.05 0.96 10.95
CA CYS A 33 7.13 0.68 12.39
C CYS A 33 5.74 0.65 13.01
N TYR A 34 4.90 1.60 12.64
CA TYR A 34 3.53 1.66 13.13
C TYR A 34 2.76 0.39 12.73
N ALA A 35 2.91 -0.07 11.50
CA ALA A 35 2.25 -1.29 11.04
C ALA A 35 2.69 -2.50 11.85
N ASN A 36 3.98 -2.61 12.14
CA ASN A 36 4.51 -3.73 12.93
C ASN A 36 4.01 -3.71 14.37
N VAL A 37 3.99 -2.56 15.01
CA VAL A 37 3.47 -2.41 16.38
C VAL A 37 1.98 -2.70 16.40
N PHE A 38 1.25 -2.26 15.38
CA PHE A 38 -0.18 -2.51 15.27
C PHE A 38 -0.49 -3.99 15.03
N GLY A 39 0.39 -4.70 14.32
CA GLY A 39 0.18 -6.08 13.93
C GLY A 39 -0.50 -6.23 12.56
N ALA A 40 -0.35 -5.25 11.68
CA ALA A 40 -0.85 -5.31 10.32
C ALA A 40 0.29 -5.64 9.35
N ARG A 41 0.02 -6.46 8.35
CA ARG A 41 0.98 -6.83 7.32
C ARG A 41 1.08 -5.78 6.22
N PHE A 42 0.03 -4.96 6.01
CA PHE A 42 -0.06 -4.05 4.88
C PHE A 42 -0.33 -2.61 5.31
N LEU A 43 0.24 -1.68 4.53
CA LEU A 43 -0.11 -0.27 4.54
C LEU A 43 -0.86 0.05 3.24
N HIS A 44 -1.93 0.80 3.36
CA HIS A 44 -2.72 1.26 2.21
C HIS A 44 -2.66 2.79 2.14
N PRO A 45 -1.52 3.37 1.74
CA PRO A 45 -1.36 4.81 1.67
C PRO A 45 -1.93 5.38 0.38
N HIS A 46 -2.28 6.67 0.42
CA HIS A 46 -2.40 7.44 -0.81
C HIS A 46 -1.03 7.42 -1.52
N PHE A 47 -1.02 7.31 -2.85
CA PHE A 47 0.23 7.04 -3.56
C PHE A 47 1.26 8.17 -3.44
N TYR A 48 0.86 9.38 -3.07
CA TYR A 48 1.81 10.46 -2.82
C TYR A 48 2.74 10.19 -1.62
N ALA A 49 2.35 9.30 -0.71
CA ALA A 49 3.21 8.94 0.42
C ALA A 49 4.53 8.33 -0.02
N LEU A 50 4.58 7.73 -1.21
CA LEU A 50 5.77 7.08 -1.74
C LEU A 50 6.83 8.07 -2.24
N GLN A 51 6.55 9.37 -2.20
CA GLN A 51 7.55 10.40 -2.47
C GLN A 51 8.63 10.48 -1.39
N GLN A 52 8.35 9.93 -0.20
CA GLN A 52 9.35 9.83 0.86
C GLN A 52 10.50 8.92 0.38
N PRO A 53 11.77 9.36 0.50
CA PRO A 53 12.90 8.55 0.05
C PRO A 53 12.94 7.18 0.73
N ASN A 54 13.25 6.15 -0.06
CA ASN A 54 13.42 4.77 0.41
C ASN A 54 12.16 4.16 1.05
N TYR A 55 10.98 4.73 0.81
CA TYR A 55 9.74 4.27 1.42
C TYR A 55 9.51 2.77 1.19
N MET A 56 9.58 2.32 -0.06
CA MET A 56 9.33 0.91 -0.39
C MET A 56 10.39 0.00 0.20
N TRP A 57 11.65 0.41 0.15
CA TRP A 57 12.73 -0.39 0.71
C TRP A 57 12.54 -0.57 2.22
N LEU A 58 12.22 0.52 2.93
CA LEU A 58 12.01 0.48 4.38
C LEU A 58 10.81 -0.38 4.76
N CYS A 59 9.72 -0.30 3.99
CA CYS A 59 8.55 -1.15 4.23
C CYS A 59 8.88 -2.62 4.02
N HIS A 60 9.52 -2.97 2.93
CA HIS A 60 9.84 -4.37 2.62
C HIS A 60 10.85 -4.94 3.60
N GLU A 61 11.82 -4.14 4.07
CA GLU A 61 12.76 -4.57 5.11
C GLU A 61 12.04 -4.87 6.42
N ALA A 62 10.96 -4.14 6.70
CA ALA A 62 10.15 -4.36 7.92
C ALA A 62 9.11 -5.48 7.74
N GLY A 63 9.06 -6.12 6.57
CA GLY A 63 8.07 -7.15 6.28
C GLY A 63 6.67 -6.62 6.00
N VAL A 64 6.56 -5.37 5.58
CA VAL A 64 5.29 -4.68 5.35
C VAL A 64 5.05 -4.52 3.86
N GLY A 65 3.89 -4.99 3.38
CA GLY A 65 3.44 -4.77 2.01
C GLY A 65 2.76 -3.42 1.86
N VAL A 66 2.79 -2.89 0.65
CA VAL A 66 2.23 -1.56 0.35
C VAL A 66 1.29 -1.66 -0.84
N ASN A 67 0.02 -1.33 -0.59
CA ASN A 67 -1.04 -1.32 -1.60
C ASN A 67 -1.55 0.12 -1.72
N VAL A 68 -1.17 0.80 -2.79
CA VAL A 68 -1.44 2.24 -2.94
C VAL A 68 -2.79 2.51 -3.59
N TRP A 69 -3.43 3.62 -3.21
CA TRP A 69 -4.73 4.05 -3.73
C TRP A 69 -4.70 5.54 -4.04
N THR A 70 -5.57 6.05 -4.79
CA THR A 70 -6.32 5.43 -5.90
C THR A 70 -5.57 5.78 -7.17
N VAL A 71 -5.18 4.79 -7.95
CA VAL A 71 -4.27 4.99 -9.08
C VAL A 71 -5.01 4.61 -10.37
N ASP A 72 -5.40 5.62 -11.15
CA ASP A 72 -6.21 5.40 -12.34
C ASP A 72 -5.48 5.70 -13.66
N LYS A 73 -4.37 6.43 -13.62
CA LYS A 73 -3.60 6.76 -14.83
C LYS A 73 -2.56 5.67 -15.10
N ASN A 74 -2.47 5.24 -16.36
CA ASN A 74 -1.52 4.20 -16.76
C ASN A 74 -0.07 4.55 -16.43
N GLU A 75 0.32 5.80 -16.63
CA GLU A 75 1.67 6.27 -16.31
C GLU A 75 1.98 6.16 -14.83
N ASP A 76 1.01 6.47 -13.97
CA ASP A 76 1.17 6.35 -12.51
C ASP A 76 1.25 4.88 -12.09
N ILE A 77 0.43 4.02 -12.70
CA ILE A 77 0.46 2.58 -12.43
C ILE A 77 1.83 2.01 -12.75
N ARG A 78 2.39 2.37 -13.91
CA ARG A 78 3.71 1.88 -14.31
C ARG A 78 4.82 2.42 -13.41
N ALA A 79 4.74 3.70 -13.05
CA ALA A 79 5.74 4.31 -12.17
C ALA A 79 5.74 3.66 -10.79
N LEU A 80 4.56 3.41 -10.23
CA LEU A 80 4.43 2.77 -8.93
C LEU A 80 4.86 1.31 -8.95
N ALA A 81 4.57 0.60 -10.04
CA ALA A 81 5.06 -0.77 -10.22
C ALA A 81 6.59 -0.80 -10.25
N ALA A 82 7.21 0.18 -10.91
CA ALA A 82 8.67 0.29 -10.96
C ALA A 82 9.27 0.59 -9.58
N LEU A 83 8.54 1.27 -8.70
CA LEU A 83 8.96 1.49 -7.32
C LEU A 83 8.86 0.24 -6.45
N GLY A 84 8.16 -0.79 -6.91
CA GLY A 84 8.04 -2.04 -6.19
C GLY A 84 6.84 -2.15 -5.26
N VAL A 85 5.76 -1.38 -5.50
CA VAL A 85 4.54 -1.54 -4.70
C VAL A 85 3.97 -2.94 -4.88
N ASP A 86 3.33 -3.46 -3.84
CA ASP A 86 2.78 -4.82 -3.86
C ASP A 86 1.48 -4.91 -4.64
N ALA A 87 0.67 -3.84 -4.60
CA ALA A 87 -0.55 -3.75 -5.39
C ALA A 87 -0.97 -2.30 -5.59
N VAL A 88 -1.77 -2.06 -6.62
CA VAL A 88 -2.44 -0.77 -6.82
C VAL A 88 -3.93 -0.96 -6.66
N ILE A 89 -4.58 0.01 -6.03
CA ILE A 89 -6.02 0.05 -5.89
C ILE A 89 -6.53 1.08 -6.89
N THR A 90 -7.37 0.64 -7.80
CA THR A 90 -7.81 1.45 -8.96
C THR A 90 -9.29 1.24 -9.24
N ASN A 91 -9.90 2.21 -9.90
CA ASN A 91 -11.27 2.10 -10.41
C ASN A 91 -11.33 1.36 -11.75
N PHE A 92 -10.17 1.09 -12.38
CA PHE A 92 -10.08 0.48 -13.71
C PHE A 92 -9.14 -0.72 -13.70
N PRO A 93 -9.51 -1.82 -13.02
CA PRO A 93 -8.58 -2.96 -12.81
C PRO A 93 -8.13 -3.62 -14.11
N ASP A 94 -9.00 -3.71 -15.12
CA ASP A 94 -8.62 -4.31 -16.40
C ASP A 94 -7.59 -3.46 -17.14
N ARG A 95 -7.76 -2.13 -17.11
CA ARG A 95 -6.81 -1.20 -17.72
C ARG A 95 -5.47 -1.23 -17.00
N ALA A 96 -5.50 -1.30 -15.66
CA ALA A 96 -4.30 -1.39 -14.86
C ALA A 96 -3.51 -2.67 -15.18
N ARG A 97 -4.21 -3.80 -15.26
CA ARG A 97 -3.58 -5.08 -15.62
C ARG A 97 -2.91 -5.01 -16.98
N ARG A 98 -3.59 -4.45 -17.99
CA ARG A 98 -3.01 -4.30 -19.32
C ARG A 98 -1.79 -3.39 -19.31
N ALA A 99 -1.81 -2.32 -18.53
CA ALA A 99 -0.66 -1.42 -18.41
C ALA A 99 0.57 -2.14 -17.83
N LEU A 100 0.35 -3.06 -16.89
CA LEU A 100 1.43 -3.82 -16.26
C LEU A 100 1.92 -4.97 -17.14
N GLU A 101 1.02 -5.61 -17.92
CA GLU A 101 1.36 -6.72 -18.80
C GLU A 101 2.13 -6.27 -20.05
N ARG A 102 2.01 -5.00 -20.43
CA ARG A 102 2.63 -4.46 -21.65
C ARG A 102 3.48 -3.22 -21.33
N PRO A 103 4.54 -3.38 -20.54
CA PRO A 103 5.32 -2.24 -20.10
C PRO A 103 6.09 -1.54 -21.21
N TYR A 104 6.24 -2.18 -22.38
CA TYR A 104 7.03 -1.64 -23.48
C TYR A 104 6.16 -1.04 -24.62
N LEU A 105 4.87 -0.97 -24.43
CA LEU A 105 3.97 -0.44 -25.46
C LEU A 105 3.45 0.96 -25.12
#